data_6410bbed4f7c72f7cbaee4d2cb887499
#
_entry.id   6410bbed4f7c72f7cbaee4d2cb887499
#
_cell.length_a   1.000
_cell.length_b   1.000
_cell.length_c   1.000
_cell.angle_alpha   90.00
_cell.angle_beta   90.00
_cell.angle_gamma   90.00
#
_symmetry.space_group_name_H-M   'P 1'
#
loop_
_entity.id
_entity.type
_entity.pdbx_description
1 polymer ?
#
loop_
_entity_poly.entity_id
_entity_poly.type
_entity_poly.pdbx_seq_one_letter_code
_entity_poly.pdbx_strand_id
1 'polypeptide(L)'
;MIMKKYKLGDIANIIGGVAFQPCDVCKNGIRVLRGGNIQAQSIVTKENDLFLPSSYKNKENQLQIGDTVIVASTGSVEVLGKAATCFKELPNTQIGAFLRIVRPKEKCYAMLISIALNSSHFAKYIKSQAKGTSINNITLTHLTNYTFFFPASSQLIGNLYQSIEEKIALNRSINHNLEAMAKQLYDYWFV
;
A
#
# COMPACT_ATOMS: atom_id res chain seq x y z
N MET A 1 27.33 -6.44 13.80
CA MET A 1 26.43 -5.43 13.16
C MET A 1 25.45 -4.98 14.23
N ILE A 2 25.40 -3.67 14.55
CA ILE A 2 24.51 -3.14 15.60
C ILE A 2 23.08 -3.10 15.04
N MET A 3 22.16 -3.78 15.71
CA MET A 3 20.73 -3.78 15.37
C MET A 3 20.01 -2.74 16.24
N LYS A 4 19.21 -1.89 15.62
CA LYS A 4 18.36 -0.91 16.29
C LYS A 4 16.92 -1.41 16.29
N LYS A 5 16.25 -1.31 17.43
CA LYS A 5 14.83 -1.63 17.59
C LYS A 5 13.98 -0.44 17.22
N TYR A 6 12.95 -0.67 16.41
CA TYR A 6 11.96 0.32 16.01
C TYR A 6 10.58 -0.14 16.45
N LYS A 7 9.75 0.80 16.91
CA LYS A 7 8.32 0.61 17.12
C LYS A 7 7.57 1.41 16.06
N LEU A 8 6.62 0.78 15.37
CA LEU A 8 5.96 1.40 14.22
C LEU A 8 5.28 2.73 14.58
N GLY A 9 4.60 2.80 15.72
CA GLY A 9 3.94 4.03 16.19
C GLY A 9 4.89 5.20 16.50
N ASP A 10 6.19 4.93 16.73
CA ASP A 10 7.18 5.98 16.99
C ASP A 10 7.61 6.66 15.68
N ILE A 11 7.63 5.92 14.56
CA ILE A 11 8.17 6.36 13.26
C ILE A 11 7.10 6.60 12.18
N ALA A 12 5.84 6.24 12.45
CA ALA A 12 4.74 6.40 11.50
C ALA A 12 3.44 6.83 12.16
N ASN A 13 2.60 7.53 11.40
CA ASN A 13 1.21 7.81 11.70
C ASN A 13 0.33 6.78 10.99
N ILE A 14 -0.68 6.24 11.70
CA ILE A 14 -1.63 5.29 11.13
C ILE A 14 -2.94 6.03 10.84
N ILE A 15 -3.34 6.05 9.57
CA ILE A 15 -4.49 6.81 9.09
C ILE A 15 -5.57 5.84 8.59
N GLY A 16 -6.80 6.06 9.00
CA GLY A 16 -7.96 5.29 8.57
C GLY A 16 -8.44 5.68 7.17
N GLY A 17 -9.09 4.76 6.49
CA GLY A 17 -9.72 5.03 5.20
C GLY A 17 -11.13 5.60 5.32
N VAL A 18 -11.67 6.05 4.18
CA VAL A 18 -13.01 6.61 4.07
C VAL A 18 -14.07 5.51 4.09
N ALA A 19 -15.11 5.70 4.91
CA ALA A 19 -16.32 4.90 4.84
C ALA A 19 -17.31 5.58 3.90
N PHE A 20 -18.00 4.80 3.07
CA PHE A 20 -19.00 5.29 2.12
C PHE A 20 -20.06 4.23 1.89
N GLN A 21 -21.21 4.63 1.35
CA GLN A 21 -22.31 3.74 0.98
C GLN A 21 -22.30 3.45 -0.53
N PRO A 22 -22.90 2.35 -0.98
CA PRO A 22 -22.98 2.05 -2.42
C PRO A 22 -23.62 3.15 -3.27
N CYS A 23 -24.56 3.91 -2.71
CA CYS A 23 -25.21 5.04 -3.37
C CYS A 23 -24.30 6.26 -3.58
N ASP A 24 -23.19 6.34 -2.84
CA ASP A 24 -22.24 7.45 -2.96
C ASP A 24 -21.27 7.29 -4.13
N VAL A 25 -21.25 6.08 -4.74
CA VAL A 25 -20.34 5.78 -5.84
C VAL A 25 -20.75 6.53 -7.11
N CYS A 26 -19.78 7.19 -7.73
CA CYS A 26 -19.95 7.96 -8.98
C CYS A 26 -18.99 7.49 -10.06
N LYS A 27 -19.17 7.99 -11.29
CA LYS A 27 -18.31 7.61 -12.44
C LYS A 27 -16.95 8.27 -12.40
N ASN A 28 -16.85 9.49 -11.87
CA ASN A 28 -15.63 10.29 -11.83
C ASN A 28 -15.52 11.01 -10.48
N GLY A 29 -14.29 11.21 -10.00
CA GLY A 29 -14.06 11.91 -8.74
C GLY A 29 -12.78 11.46 -8.04
N ILE A 30 -12.89 11.15 -6.76
CA ILE A 30 -11.80 10.68 -5.94
C ILE A 30 -11.77 9.15 -6.01
N ARG A 31 -10.67 8.59 -6.52
CA ARG A 31 -10.46 7.13 -6.53
C ARG A 31 -10.35 6.59 -5.12
N VAL A 32 -11.03 5.48 -4.86
CA VAL A 32 -10.98 4.77 -3.57
C VAL A 32 -10.34 3.41 -3.77
N LEU A 33 -9.14 3.24 -3.19
CA LEU A 33 -8.46 1.95 -3.19
C LEU A 33 -9.14 0.99 -2.20
N ARG A 34 -9.25 -0.26 -2.61
CA ARG A 34 -9.75 -1.38 -1.80
C ARG A 34 -8.71 -2.49 -1.71
N GLY A 35 -8.97 -3.53 -0.94
CA GLY A 35 -8.05 -4.66 -0.77
C GLY A 35 -7.56 -5.28 -2.10
N GLY A 36 -8.43 -5.32 -3.12
CA GLY A 36 -8.09 -5.81 -4.46
C GLY A 36 -7.08 -4.95 -5.25
N ASN A 37 -6.82 -3.72 -4.80
CA ASN A 37 -5.80 -2.85 -5.39
C ASN A 37 -4.40 -3.09 -4.79
N ILE A 38 -4.31 -3.84 -3.67
CA ILE A 38 -3.05 -4.14 -3.00
C ILE A 38 -2.57 -5.51 -3.47
N GLN A 39 -1.62 -5.53 -4.41
CA GLN A 39 -1.16 -6.75 -5.07
C GLN A 39 0.36 -6.80 -5.16
N ALA A 40 0.96 -7.91 -4.72
CA ALA A 40 2.38 -8.18 -4.85
C ALA A 40 3.28 -6.97 -4.49
N GLN A 41 3.01 -6.34 -3.33
CA GLN A 41 3.72 -5.16 -2.82
C GLN A 41 3.52 -3.88 -3.65
N SER A 42 2.58 -3.90 -4.61
CA SER A 42 2.28 -2.77 -5.50
C SER A 42 0.84 -2.31 -5.34
N ILE A 43 0.62 -1.01 -5.52
CA ILE A 43 -0.71 -0.43 -5.64
C ILE A 43 -1.10 -0.46 -7.11
N VAL A 44 -2.11 -1.27 -7.45
CA VAL A 44 -2.61 -1.43 -8.81
C VAL A 44 -3.92 -0.67 -8.95
N THR A 45 -3.94 0.32 -9.82
CA THR A 45 -5.18 1.02 -10.21
C THR A 45 -5.80 0.33 -11.42
N LYS A 46 -7.14 0.26 -11.44
CA LYS A 46 -7.92 -0.43 -12.46
C LYS A 46 -8.96 0.52 -13.05
N GLU A 47 -9.42 0.24 -14.25
CA GLU A 47 -10.50 1.01 -14.89
C GLU A 47 -11.82 0.94 -14.11
N ASN A 48 -12.08 -0.19 -13.47
CA ASN A 48 -13.27 -0.42 -12.64
C ASN A 48 -13.06 -0.09 -11.15
N ASP A 49 -12.09 0.74 -10.81
CA ASP A 49 -11.96 1.27 -9.46
C ASP A 49 -13.19 2.11 -9.10
N LEU A 50 -13.50 2.20 -7.81
CA LEU A 50 -14.58 3.04 -7.31
C LEU A 50 -14.15 4.49 -7.21
N PHE A 51 -15.08 5.39 -7.49
CA PHE A 51 -14.89 6.82 -7.33
C PHE A 51 -15.98 7.41 -6.44
N LEU A 52 -15.60 8.39 -5.64
CA LEU A 52 -16.51 9.15 -4.78
C LEU A 52 -16.53 10.63 -5.18
N PRO A 53 -17.62 11.36 -4.92
CA PRO A 53 -17.72 12.78 -5.15
C PRO A 53 -16.63 13.58 -4.42
N SER A 54 -16.31 14.77 -4.92
CA SER A 54 -15.29 15.64 -4.33
C SER A 54 -15.58 16.05 -2.88
N SER A 55 -16.84 15.96 -2.44
CA SER A 55 -17.25 16.19 -1.04
C SER A 55 -16.58 15.21 -0.05
N TYR A 56 -16.17 14.02 -0.54
CA TYR A 56 -15.44 13.04 0.26
C TYR A 56 -13.93 13.32 0.36
N LYS A 57 -13.44 14.40 -0.26
CA LYS A 57 -12.02 14.74 -0.27
C LYS A 57 -11.55 15.10 1.14
N ASN A 58 -10.67 14.29 1.70
CA ASN A 58 -9.98 14.55 2.94
C ASN A 58 -8.47 14.51 2.69
N LYS A 59 -7.78 15.62 2.98
CA LYS A 59 -6.33 15.75 2.77
C LYS A 59 -5.52 14.71 3.55
N GLU A 60 -5.97 14.33 4.74
CA GLU A 60 -5.27 13.36 5.58
C GLU A 60 -5.30 11.96 4.98
N ASN A 61 -6.43 11.58 4.35
CA ASN A 61 -6.64 10.27 3.76
C ASN A 61 -6.15 10.17 2.31
N GLN A 62 -5.69 11.27 1.71
CA GLN A 62 -5.06 11.24 0.40
C GLN A 62 -3.73 10.52 0.47
N LEU A 63 -3.52 9.62 -0.48
CA LEU A 63 -2.29 8.86 -0.58
C LEU A 63 -1.14 9.76 -1.04
N GLN A 64 0.00 9.61 -0.36
CA GLN A 64 1.23 10.36 -0.63
C GLN A 64 2.36 9.40 -0.99
N ILE A 65 3.36 9.90 -1.71
CA ILE A 65 4.59 9.13 -1.96
C ILE A 65 5.25 8.78 -0.62
N GLY A 66 5.62 7.51 -0.47
CA GLY A 66 6.20 6.98 0.76
C GLY A 66 5.18 6.36 1.73
N ASP A 67 3.88 6.58 1.53
CA ASP A 67 2.84 5.89 2.31
C ASP A 67 2.85 4.40 2.02
N THR A 68 2.72 3.57 3.06
CA THR A 68 2.46 2.13 2.90
C THR A 68 1.01 1.84 3.26
N VAL A 69 0.27 1.28 2.32
CA VAL A 69 -1.13 0.88 2.50
C VAL A 69 -1.20 -0.57 2.94
N ILE A 70 -1.98 -0.86 3.97
CA ILE A 70 -2.17 -2.20 4.54
C ILE A 70 -3.64 -2.60 4.44
N VAL A 71 -3.90 -3.85 4.08
CA VAL A 71 -5.23 -4.47 4.21
C VAL A 71 -5.47 -4.77 5.69
N ALA A 72 -6.29 -3.94 6.34
CA ALA A 72 -6.53 -4.00 7.78
C ALA A 72 -7.77 -4.81 8.15
N SER A 73 -8.74 -4.97 7.25
CA SER A 73 -9.93 -5.76 7.48
C SER A 73 -10.32 -6.55 6.24
N THR A 74 -10.56 -7.84 6.40
CA THR A 74 -10.93 -8.75 5.31
C THR A 74 -11.51 -10.05 5.86
N GLY A 75 -12.35 -10.73 5.06
CA GLY A 75 -12.84 -12.07 5.37
C GLY A 75 -11.78 -13.17 5.22
N SER A 76 -10.65 -12.91 4.55
CA SER A 76 -9.58 -13.90 4.34
C SER A 76 -8.34 -13.56 5.14
N VAL A 77 -7.91 -14.46 6.02
CA VAL A 77 -6.66 -14.32 6.81
C VAL A 77 -5.42 -14.22 5.93
N GLU A 78 -5.44 -14.80 4.74
CA GLU A 78 -4.29 -14.77 3.81
C GLU A 78 -4.05 -13.39 3.19
N VAL A 79 -5.11 -12.58 3.09
CA VAL A 79 -5.05 -11.22 2.54
C VAL A 79 -4.78 -10.19 3.63
N LEU A 80 -5.08 -10.55 4.89
CA LEU A 80 -4.89 -9.66 6.03
C LEU A 80 -3.41 -9.29 6.19
N GLY A 81 -3.13 -8.01 6.36
CA GLY A 81 -1.78 -7.49 6.50
C GLY A 81 -0.98 -7.37 5.20
N LYS A 82 -1.55 -7.73 4.04
CA LYS A 82 -0.89 -7.40 2.76
C LYS A 82 -0.63 -5.91 2.69
N ALA A 83 0.58 -5.55 2.29
CA ALA A 83 1.02 -4.17 2.27
C ALA A 83 1.60 -3.80 0.89
N ALA A 84 1.42 -2.55 0.49
CA ALA A 84 2.04 -1.99 -0.72
C ALA A 84 2.40 -0.53 -0.47
N THR A 85 3.57 -0.12 -0.93
CA THR A 85 4.06 1.24 -0.75
C THR A 85 3.81 2.07 -2.01
N CYS A 86 3.41 3.32 -1.80
CA CYS A 86 3.15 4.29 -2.85
C CYS A 86 4.47 4.93 -3.29
N PHE A 87 5.03 4.50 -4.42
CA PHE A 87 6.28 5.04 -4.98
C PHE A 87 6.06 6.08 -6.08
N LYS A 88 4.83 6.28 -6.54
CA LYS A 88 4.47 7.25 -7.57
C LYS A 88 3.27 8.08 -7.12
N GLU A 89 3.15 9.27 -7.66
CA GLU A 89 1.96 10.08 -7.42
C GLU A 89 0.69 9.37 -7.91
N LEU A 90 -0.31 9.33 -7.05
CA LEU A 90 -1.65 8.86 -7.36
C LEU A 90 -2.63 10.00 -7.03
N PRO A 91 -2.81 10.96 -7.94
CA PRO A 91 -3.62 12.14 -7.69
C PRO A 91 -5.08 11.74 -7.41
N ASN A 92 -5.72 12.51 -6.52
CA ASN A 92 -7.12 12.29 -6.13
C ASN A 92 -7.43 10.84 -5.74
N THR A 93 -6.49 10.19 -5.03
CA THR A 93 -6.63 8.80 -4.59
C THR A 93 -6.64 8.74 -3.07
N GLN A 94 -7.63 8.05 -2.51
CA GLN A 94 -7.79 7.76 -1.09
C GLN A 94 -7.95 6.26 -0.88
N ILE A 95 -7.92 5.83 0.37
CA ILE A 95 -8.16 4.44 0.75
C ILE A 95 -9.55 4.25 1.35
N GLY A 96 -10.17 3.10 1.11
CA GLY A 96 -11.43 2.71 1.73
C GLY A 96 -11.26 2.23 3.18
N ALA A 97 -12.36 2.14 3.91
CA ALA A 97 -12.41 1.87 5.36
C ALA A 97 -11.69 0.58 5.81
N PHE A 98 -11.56 -0.41 4.92
CA PHE A 98 -10.89 -1.67 5.22
C PHE A 98 -9.36 -1.63 5.07
N LEU A 99 -8.83 -0.49 4.65
CA LEU A 99 -7.39 -0.25 4.53
C LEU A 99 -6.91 0.70 5.63
N ARG A 100 -5.58 0.73 5.83
CA ARG A 100 -4.90 1.74 6.65
C ARG A 100 -3.70 2.25 5.89
N ILE A 101 -3.44 3.57 5.98
CA ILE A 101 -2.18 4.17 5.56
C ILE A 101 -1.24 4.15 6.76
N VAL A 102 -0.03 3.67 6.54
CA VAL A 102 1.11 3.84 7.44
C VAL A 102 1.99 4.91 6.82
N ARG A 103 1.83 6.14 7.29
CA ARG A 103 2.54 7.32 6.79
C ARG A 103 3.80 7.55 7.61
N PRO A 104 4.99 7.54 7.02
CA PRO A 104 6.22 7.81 7.74
C PRO A 104 6.21 9.24 8.29
N LYS A 105 6.66 9.43 9.54
CA LYS A 105 6.82 10.76 10.14
C LYS A 105 7.96 11.54 9.48
N GLU A 106 8.98 10.82 9.01
CA GLU A 106 10.11 11.35 8.25
C GLU A 106 10.32 10.51 6.99
N LYS A 107 10.71 11.14 5.89
CA LYS A 107 10.91 10.45 4.59
C LYS A 107 11.90 9.28 4.66
N CYS A 108 12.91 9.38 5.51
CA CYS A 108 13.91 8.32 5.69
C CYS A 108 13.33 7.00 6.24
N TYR A 109 12.18 7.04 6.91
CA TYR A 109 11.50 5.84 7.41
C TYR A 109 10.63 5.15 6.37
N ALA A 110 10.29 5.78 5.24
CA ALA A 110 9.38 5.22 4.25
C ALA A 110 9.80 3.82 3.80
N MET A 111 11.07 3.68 3.41
CA MET A 111 11.61 2.41 2.94
C MET A 111 11.74 1.37 4.04
N LEU A 112 12.15 1.81 5.24
CA LEU A 112 12.24 0.96 6.41
C LEU A 112 10.88 0.33 6.76
N ILE A 113 9.82 1.15 6.74
CA ILE A 113 8.45 0.73 6.98
C ILE A 113 8.00 -0.23 5.88
N SER A 114 8.26 0.10 4.61
CA SER A 114 7.93 -0.76 3.48
C SER A 114 8.51 -2.17 3.64
N ILE A 115 9.81 -2.28 3.93
CA ILE A 115 10.48 -3.57 4.12
C ILE A 115 9.92 -4.31 5.34
N ALA A 116 9.74 -3.61 6.47
CA ALA A 116 9.24 -4.21 7.70
C ALA A 116 7.84 -4.81 7.52
N LEU A 117 6.92 -4.07 6.86
CA LEU A 117 5.53 -4.50 6.68
C LEU A 117 5.35 -5.55 5.58
N ASN A 118 6.32 -5.70 4.69
CA ASN A 118 6.35 -6.78 3.69
C ASN A 118 7.16 -8.00 4.14
N SER A 119 7.67 -8.00 5.39
CA SER A 119 8.46 -9.10 5.93
C SER A 119 7.60 -10.28 6.39
N SER A 120 8.18 -11.49 6.37
CA SER A 120 7.57 -12.68 6.97
C SER A 120 7.33 -12.54 8.49
N HIS A 121 8.14 -11.72 9.16
CA HIS A 121 7.97 -11.40 10.58
C HIS A 121 6.66 -10.64 10.83
N PHE A 122 6.36 -9.62 10.04
CA PHE A 122 5.09 -8.89 10.13
C PHE A 122 3.90 -9.79 9.80
N ALA A 123 3.99 -10.62 8.76
CA ALA A 123 2.93 -11.55 8.41
C ALA A 123 2.62 -12.54 9.55
N LYS A 124 3.65 -13.08 10.22
CA LYS A 124 3.49 -13.94 11.41
C LYS A 124 2.86 -13.19 12.59
N TYR A 125 3.33 -11.96 12.83
CA TYR A 125 2.79 -11.10 13.87
C TYR A 125 1.29 -10.84 13.65
N ILE A 126 0.86 -10.45 12.47
CA ILE A 126 -0.55 -10.19 12.16
C ILE A 126 -1.40 -11.45 12.32
N LYS A 127 -0.94 -12.60 11.83
CA LYS A 127 -1.63 -13.88 12.00
C LYS A 127 -1.81 -14.26 13.48
N SER A 128 -0.85 -13.91 14.34
CA SER A 128 -0.96 -14.16 15.79
C SER A 128 -2.00 -13.27 16.46
N GLN A 129 -2.23 -12.05 15.93
CA GLN A 129 -3.22 -11.10 16.46
C GLN A 129 -4.65 -11.40 15.97
N ALA A 130 -4.79 -12.07 14.82
CA ALA A 130 -6.07 -12.36 14.19
C ALA A 130 -6.85 -13.53 14.83
N LYS A 131 -6.33 -14.15 15.90
CA LYS A 131 -6.96 -15.30 16.55
C LYS A 131 -8.21 -14.88 17.34
N GLY A 132 -9.40 -15.29 16.89
CA GLY A 132 -10.60 -15.30 17.74
C GLY A 132 -11.86 -14.61 17.22
N THR A 133 -11.90 -14.04 16.02
CA THR A 133 -13.11 -13.39 15.48
C THR A 133 -13.40 -13.81 14.04
N SER A 134 -14.68 -13.90 13.69
CA SER A 134 -15.14 -14.21 12.33
C SER A 134 -14.77 -13.13 11.29
N ILE A 135 -14.44 -11.92 11.73
CA ILE A 135 -13.91 -10.83 10.89
C ILE A 135 -12.49 -10.55 11.36
N ASN A 136 -11.52 -10.84 10.49
CA ASN A 136 -10.11 -10.57 10.77
C ASN A 136 -9.86 -9.06 10.62
N ASN A 137 -9.63 -8.38 11.74
CA ASN A 137 -9.40 -6.95 11.78
C ASN A 137 -8.11 -6.61 12.53
N ILE A 138 -7.23 -5.86 11.87
CA ILE A 138 -6.03 -5.28 12.48
C ILE A 138 -6.41 -3.94 13.10
N THR A 139 -6.33 -3.86 14.42
CA THR A 139 -6.59 -2.62 15.16
C THR A 139 -5.42 -1.63 15.03
N LEU A 140 -5.70 -0.36 15.32
CA LEU A 140 -4.67 0.67 15.44
C LEU A 140 -3.56 0.26 16.43
N THR A 141 -3.97 -0.30 17.58
CA THR A 141 -3.05 -0.75 18.62
C THR A 141 -2.12 -1.86 18.14
N HIS A 142 -2.61 -2.80 17.34
CA HIS A 142 -1.78 -3.84 16.74
C HIS A 142 -0.68 -3.24 15.85
N LEU A 143 -1.01 -2.24 15.04
CA LEU A 143 -0.03 -1.59 14.17
C LEU A 143 0.96 -0.73 14.96
N THR A 144 0.47 0.14 15.86
CA THR A 144 1.33 1.05 16.63
C THR A 144 2.31 0.30 17.54
N ASN A 145 1.92 -0.87 18.07
CA ASN A 145 2.76 -1.68 18.95
C ASN A 145 3.69 -2.66 18.20
N TYR A 146 3.56 -2.77 16.88
CA TYR A 146 4.47 -3.62 16.12
C TYR A 146 5.91 -3.14 16.26
N THR A 147 6.80 -4.06 16.62
CA THR A 147 8.23 -3.78 16.78
C THR A 147 9.05 -4.68 15.87
N PHE A 148 10.13 -4.12 15.33
CA PHE A 148 11.04 -4.83 14.45
C PHE A 148 12.47 -4.30 14.62
N PHE A 149 13.43 -5.07 14.11
CA PHE A 149 14.85 -4.74 14.22
C PHE A 149 15.43 -4.48 12.82
N PHE A 150 16.24 -3.44 12.73
CA PHE A 150 16.98 -3.12 11.52
C PHE A 150 18.43 -2.76 11.84
N PRO A 151 19.37 -3.01 10.91
CA PRO A 151 20.73 -2.54 11.06
C PRO A 151 20.80 -1.02 11.27
N ALA A 152 21.73 -0.55 12.09
CA ALA A 152 21.93 0.89 12.30
C ALA A 152 22.28 1.64 10.98
N SER A 153 22.86 0.93 10.01
CA SER A 153 23.13 1.41 8.64
C SER A 153 21.93 1.29 7.68
N SER A 154 20.71 1.27 8.21
CA SER A 154 19.47 1.06 7.45
C SER A 154 19.23 2.04 6.31
N GLN A 155 19.83 3.22 6.34
CA GLN A 155 19.69 4.22 5.29
C GLN A 155 20.28 3.75 3.95
N LEU A 156 21.43 3.06 3.97
CA LEU A 156 22.03 2.46 2.77
C LEU A 156 21.15 1.34 2.19
N ILE A 157 20.56 0.52 3.06
CA ILE A 157 19.62 -0.55 2.67
C ILE A 157 18.36 0.07 2.07
N GLY A 158 17.85 1.15 2.65
CA GLY A 158 16.70 1.90 2.14
C GLY A 158 16.94 2.44 0.73
N ASN A 159 18.08 3.06 0.49
CA ASN A 159 18.46 3.61 -0.82
C ASN A 159 18.59 2.51 -1.89
N LEU A 160 19.21 1.37 -1.53
CA LEU A 160 19.33 0.23 -2.43
C LEU A 160 17.96 -0.35 -2.80
N TYR A 161 17.11 -0.54 -1.81
CA TYR A 161 15.75 -1.06 -2.03
C TYR A 161 14.93 -0.10 -2.90
N GLN A 162 15.01 1.21 -2.66
CA GLN A 162 14.37 2.22 -3.50
C GLN A 162 14.82 2.11 -4.95
N SER A 163 16.12 2.00 -5.20
CA SER A 163 16.66 1.84 -6.55
C SER A 163 16.15 0.57 -7.24
N ILE A 164 15.94 -0.52 -6.50
CA ILE A 164 15.36 -1.77 -7.02
C ILE A 164 13.89 -1.56 -7.38
N GLU A 165 13.11 -0.94 -6.51
CA GLU A 165 11.68 -0.68 -6.77
C GLU A 165 11.47 0.25 -7.96
N GLU A 166 12.31 1.28 -8.11
CA GLU A 166 12.29 2.17 -9.28
C GLU A 166 12.58 1.40 -10.57
N LYS A 167 13.54 0.48 -10.58
CA LYS A 167 13.83 -0.39 -11.72
C LYS A 167 12.68 -1.35 -12.02
N ILE A 168 12.05 -1.92 -11.01
CA ILE A 168 10.87 -2.78 -11.18
C ILE A 168 9.72 -1.98 -11.81
N ALA A 169 9.46 -0.77 -11.33
CA ALA A 169 8.42 0.10 -11.88
C ALA A 169 8.71 0.48 -13.35
N LEU A 170 9.96 0.82 -13.67
CA LEU A 170 10.39 1.11 -15.02
C LEU A 170 10.22 -0.10 -15.95
N ASN A 171 10.67 -1.27 -15.55
CA ASN A 171 10.52 -2.51 -16.33
C ASN A 171 9.05 -2.85 -16.61
N ARG A 172 8.17 -2.67 -15.62
CA ARG A 172 6.72 -2.86 -15.81
C ARG A 172 6.14 -1.87 -16.83
N SER A 173 6.58 -0.60 -16.80
CA SER A 173 6.18 0.39 -17.79
C SER A 173 6.68 0.06 -19.20
N ILE A 174 7.92 -0.39 -19.33
CA ILE A 174 8.50 -0.83 -20.61
C ILE A 174 7.71 -2.02 -21.16
N ASN A 175 7.44 -3.04 -20.34
CA ASN A 175 6.67 -4.22 -20.77
C ASN A 175 5.27 -3.83 -21.25
N HIS A 176 4.57 -2.95 -20.51
CA HIS A 176 3.25 -2.47 -20.92
C HIS A 176 3.30 -1.75 -22.27
N ASN A 177 4.31 -0.90 -22.50
CA ASN A 177 4.47 -0.21 -23.77
C ASN A 177 4.78 -1.19 -24.90
N LEU A 178 5.65 -2.19 -24.67
CA LEU A 178 5.98 -3.21 -25.65
C LEU A 178 4.76 -4.07 -26.02
N GLU A 179 3.93 -4.43 -25.05
CA GLU A 179 2.66 -5.14 -25.26
C GLU A 179 1.70 -4.29 -26.13
N ALA A 180 1.57 -2.99 -25.82
CA ALA A 180 0.74 -2.07 -26.61
C ALA A 180 1.25 -1.93 -28.06
N MET A 181 2.56 -1.78 -28.24
CA MET A 181 3.19 -1.72 -29.57
C MET A 181 3.01 -3.02 -30.35
N ALA A 182 3.21 -4.17 -29.71
CA ALA A 182 3.01 -5.49 -30.34
C ALA A 182 1.55 -5.64 -30.80
N LYS A 183 0.58 -5.22 -29.98
CA LYS A 183 -0.83 -5.23 -30.36
C LYS A 183 -1.12 -4.32 -31.54
N GLN A 184 -0.59 -3.09 -31.56
CA GLN A 184 -0.77 -2.17 -32.69
C GLN A 184 -0.21 -2.71 -33.99
N LEU A 185 0.99 -3.36 -33.94
CA LEU A 185 1.59 -4.00 -35.11
C LEU A 185 0.75 -5.16 -35.59
N TYR A 186 0.26 -6.00 -34.67
CA TYR A 186 -0.63 -7.12 -35.01
C TYR A 186 -1.92 -6.64 -35.72
N ASP A 187 -2.58 -5.65 -35.10
CA ASP A 187 -3.82 -5.07 -35.65
C ASP A 187 -3.58 -4.42 -37.03
N TYR A 188 -2.41 -3.81 -37.25
CA TYR A 188 -2.05 -3.22 -38.54
C TYR A 188 -1.80 -4.23 -39.66
N TRP A 189 -1.21 -5.41 -39.35
CA TRP A 189 -0.83 -6.39 -40.36
C TRP A 189 -1.87 -7.50 -40.56
N PHE A 190 -2.73 -7.76 -39.59
CA PHE A 190 -3.60 -8.94 -39.57
C PHE A 190 -5.09 -8.65 -39.35
N VAL A 191 -5.48 -7.44 -39.12
CA VAL A 191 -6.87 -6.98 -38.97
C VAL A 191 -7.13 -5.81 -39.92
#